data_02d8ae077e9ff98802ec9b0d2313cd6c
#
_entry.id   02d8ae077e9ff98802ec9b0d2313cd6c
#
_cell.length_a   1.000
_cell.length_b   1.000
_cell.length_c   1.000
_cell.angle_alpha   90.00
_cell.angle_beta   90.00
_cell.angle_gamma   90.00
#
_symmetry.space_group_name_H-M   'P 1'
#
loop_
_entity.id
_entity.type
_entity.pdbx_description
1 polymer ?
#
loop_
_entity_poly.entity_id
_entity_poly.type
_entity_poly.pdbx_seq_one_letter_code
_entity_poly.pdbx_strand_id
1 'polypeptide(L)'
;TNNIEEIWNGDEEKEKLNVEYFGVGDLEVSFNDKYLGYSLDTKGSEYYTIYIRDINTKKLITEKIEETSGGITFSLDDKYIFYSKLDENHRPRKIYRHKLGTSVKEDQLIFEEKSEAFTVGISLSSDDKYFFISSSDHNTSEQYYFEVSEINPKPKLIKKRQRGILYSVNSWDGKFYNHTNENAEDFKIDISDSLENPNWKTFISTKDEVLIGGLTFLKNWIIRSETSDALDKLFVKNITTGIEEELIFSDETVYVPGISLKQRDKNTDEIYLSYS
;
A
#
# COMPACT_ATOMS: atom_id res chain seq x y z
N THR A 1 7.66 21.70 -23.89
CA THR A 1 6.59 22.19 -23.02
C THR A 1 5.79 21.00 -22.55
N ASN A 2 5.93 20.65 -21.26
CA ASN A 2 5.08 19.65 -20.65
C ASN A 2 3.67 20.25 -20.58
N ASN A 3 2.73 19.71 -21.34
CA ASN A 3 1.33 20.06 -21.18
C ASN A 3 0.87 19.43 -19.85
N ILE A 4 0.47 20.25 -18.91
CA ILE A 4 -0.17 19.80 -17.67
C ILE A 4 -1.68 19.80 -17.96
N GLU A 5 -2.32 18.67 -17.73
CA GLU A 5 -3.76 18.50 -17.83
C GLU A 5 -4.34 18.18 -16.46
N GLU A 6 -5.36 18.91 -16.06
CA GLU A 6 -6.13 18.62 -14.86
C GLU A 6 -7.11 17.48 -15.13
N ILE A 7 -6.88 16.33 -14.52
CA ILE A 7 -7.74 15.14 -14.67
C ILE A 7 -8.89 15.10 -13.66
N TRP A 8 -8.75 15.79 -12.53
CA TRP A 8 -9.75 15.85 -11.46
C TRP A 8 -9.58 17.13 -10.63
N ASN A 9 -10.70 17.70 -10.19
CA ASN A 9 -10.74 18.91 -9.38
C ASN A 9 -11.72 18.70 -8.21
N GLY A 10 -11.19 18.70 -6.99
CA GLY A 10 -11.96 18.45 -5.78
C GLY A 10 -13.00 19.53 -5.49
N ASP A 11 -12.68 20.79 -5.76
CA ASP A 11 -13.62 21.90 -5.54
C ASP A 11 -14.83 21.79 -6.47
N GLU A 12 -14.60 21.47 -7.75
CA GLU A 12 -15.68 21.22 -8.69
C GLU A 12 -16.54 20.00 -8.29
N GLU A 13 -15.92 18.93 -7.80
CA GLU A 13 -16.67 17.75 -7.35
C GLU A 13 -17.51 18.09 -6.10
N LYS A 14 -16.98 18.86 -5.15
CA LYS A 14 -17.71 19.33 -3.98
C LYS A 14 -18.92 20.19 -4.38
N GLU A 15 -18.74 21.14 -5.31
CA GLU A 15 -19.83 21.98 -5.83
C GLU A 15 -20.90 21.14 -6.52
N LYS A 16 -20.52 20.19 -7.39
CA LYS A 16 -21.46 19.29 -8.08
C LYS A 16 -22.28 18.43 -7.11
N LEU A 17 -21.65 17.97 -6.03
CA LEU A 17 -22.32 17.17 -5.01
C LEU A 17 -23.17 18.02 -4.06
N ASN A 18 -22.94 19.33 -4.01
CA ASN A 18 -23.61 20.29 -3.12
C ASN A 18 -23.62 19.83 -1.65
N VAL A 19 -22.42 19.50 -1.13
CA VAL A 19 -22.23 18.96 0.23
C VAL A 19 -21.48 19.96 1.10
N GLU A 20 -21.79 19.98 2.40
CA GLU A 20 -21.09 20.82 3.38
C GLU A 20 -19.72 20.26 3.71
N TYR A 21 -19.64 18.95 3.98
CA TYR A 21 -18.40 18.25 4.25
C TYR A 21 -17.89 17.55 2.99
N PHE A 22 -16.57 17.60 2.78
CA PHE A 22 -15.92 16.96 1.65
C PHE A 22 -14.53 16.46 2.05
N GLY A 23 -14.40 15.17 2.25
CA GLY A 23 -13.14 14.49 2.55
C GLY A 23 -12.75 13.56 1.40
N VAL A 24 -11.52 13.66 0.93
CA VAL A 24 -10.95 12.74 -0.06
C VAL A 24 -10.21 11.64 0.70
N GLY A 25 -10.58 10.39 0.46
CA GLY A 25 -9.93 9.23 1.07
C GLY A 25 -8.75 8.74 0.23
N ASP A 26 -8.97 8.54 -1.06
CA ASP A 26 -7.96 8.03 -1.99
C ASP A 26 -8.14 8.63 -3.39
N LEU A 27 -7.06 8.68 -4.14
CA LEU A 27 -7.03 9.12 -5.53
C LEU A 27 -6.00 8.27 -6.29
N GLU A 28 -6.46 7.31 -7.07
CA GLU A 28 -5.63 6.30 -7.70
C GLU A 28 -5.89 6.24 -9.22
N VAL A 29 -4.83 6.32 -10.03
CA VAL A 29 -4.90 6.16 -11.49
C VAL A 29 -4.64 4.70 -11.85
N SER A 30 -5.40 4.13 -12.77
CA SER A 30 -5.22 2.76 -13.26
C SER A 30 -3.90 2.58 -14.02
N PHE A 31 -3.43 1.33 -14.19
CA PHE A 31 -2.11 1.03 -14.76
C PHE A 31 -1.92 1.47 -16.21
N ASN A 32 -3.00 1.55 -16.99
CA ASN A 32 -2.98 2.02 -18.39
C ASN A 32 -3.38 3.49 -18.53
N ASP A 33 -3.42 4.26 -17.44
CA ASP A 33 -3.80 5.68 -17.38
C ASP A 33 -5.20 5.98 -17.93
N LYS A 34 -6.08 4.99 -17.97
CA LYS A 34 -7.42 5.12 -18.53
C LYS A 34 -8.46 5.55 -17.50
N TYR A 35 -8.33 5.04 -16.29
CA TYR A 35 -9.30 5.23 -15.24
C TYR A 35 -8.72 5.97 -14.04
N LEU A 36 -9.56 6.79 -13.44
CA LEU A 36 -9.30 7.41 -12.15
C LEU A 36 -10.29 6.84 -11.14
N GLY A 37 -9.75 6.18 -10.10
CA GLY A 37 -10.48 5.82 -8.90
C GLY A 37 -10.32 6.92 -7.86
N TYR A 38 -11.40 7.33 -7.23
CA TYR A 38 -11.36 8.25 -6.10
C TYR A 38 -12.45 7.91 -5.10
N SER A 39 -12.19 8.21 -3.84
CA SER A 39 -13.14 7.96 -2.77
C SER A 39 -13.42 9.22 -1.98
N LEU A 40 -14.69 9.40 -1.60
CA LEU A 40 -15.17 10.59 -0.92
C LEU A 40 -15.99 10.22 0.32
N ASP A 41 -15.71 10.92 1.42
CA ASP A 41 -16.65 11.08 2.52
C ASP A 41 -17.33 12.45 2.39
N THR A 42 -18.63 12.45 2.26
CA THR A 42 -19.45 13.68 2.09
C THR A 42 -20.25 14.04 3.33
N LYS A 43 -20.03 13.32 4.44
CA LYS A 43 -20.78 13.45 5.69
C LYS A 43 -19.91 13.67 6.93
N GLY A 44 -18.58 13.49 6.82
CA GLY A 44 -17.68 13.47 7.96
C GLY A 44 -17.85 12.20 8.82
N SER A 45 -18.24 11.12 8.19
CA SER A 45 -18.57 9.85 8.85
C SER A 45 -17.49 8.80 8.74
N GLU A 46 -16.42 9.09 7.97
CA GLU A 46 -15.36 8.14 7.62
C GLU A 46 -15.85 6.89 6.86
N TYR A 47 -17.11 6.89 6.42
CA TYR A 47 -17.62 5.96 5.41
C TYR A 47 -17.38 6.58 4.06
N TYR A 48 -16.46 6.01 3.31
CA TYR A 48 -16.13 6.50 1.98
C TYR A 48 -16.96 5.81 0.91
N THR A 49 -17.28 6.58 -0.12
CA THR A 49 -17.88 6.08 -1.35
C THR A 49 -16.84 6.12 -2.45
N ILE A 50 -16.59 4.99 -3.11
CA ILE A 50 -15.66 4.88 -4.24
C ILE A 50 -16.38 5.19 -5.54
N TYR A 51 -15.71 5.95 -6.39
CA TYR A 51 -16.09 6.30 -7.74
C TYR A 51 -14.98 5.93 -8.70
N ILE A 52 -15.33 5.36 -9.86
CA ILE A 52 -14.37 5.09 -10.93
C ILE A 52 -14.83 5.84 -12.18
N ARG A 53 -13.93 6.64 -12.75
CA ARG A 53 -14.19 7.50 -13.88
C ARG A 53 -13.20 7.22 -15.01
N ASP A 54 -13.66 7.21 -16.26
CA ASP A 54 -12.80 7.24 -17.44
C ASP A 54 -12.20 8.65 -17.56
N ILE A 55 -10.88 8.73 -17.62
CA ILE A 55 -10.14 10.00 -17.60
C ILE A 55 -10.48 10.86 -18.84
N ASN A 56 -10.57 10.24 -20.01
CA ASN A 56 -10.79 10.96 -21.27
C ASN A 56 -12.24 11.45 -21.42
N THR A 57 -13.20 10.59 -21.11
CA THR A 57 -14.63 10.92 -21.26
C THR A 57 -15.22 11.61 -20.05
N LYS A 58 -14.51 11.59 -18.92
CA LYS A 58 -14.94 12.09 -17.60
C LYS A 58 -16.24 11.45 -17.07
N LYS A 59 -16.65 10.31 -17.63
CA LYS A 59 -17.86 9.58 -17.22
C LYS A 59 -17.55 8.53 -16.18
N LEU A 60 -18.44 8.37 -15.22
CA LEU A 60 -18.40 7.24 -14.29
C LEU A 60 -18.65 5.96 -15.09
N ILE A 61 -17.86 4.91 -14.79
CA ILE A 61 -17.91 3.63 -15.48
C ILE A 61 -18.46 2.50 -14.60
N THR A 62 -18.70 2.77 -13.33
CA THR A 62 -19.27 1.82 -12.38
C THR A 62 -20.29 2.50 -11.49
N GLU A 63 -21.13 1.72 -10.82
CA GLU A 63 -21.98 2.19 -9.73
C GLU A 63 -21.10 2.67 -8.56
N LYS A 64 -21.66 3.51 -7.71
CA LYS A 64 -21.00 3.93 -6.47
C LYS A 64 -20.82 2.75 -5.54
N ILE A 65 -19.62 2.58 -5.00
CA ILE A 65 -19.34 1.55 -4.00
C ILE A 65 -19.30 2.22 -2.64
N GLU A 66 -20.33 2.01 -1.85
CA GLU A 66 -20.55 2.68 -0.58
C GLU A 66 -20.04 1.86 0.62
N GLU A 67 -19.90 2.50 1.77
CA GLU A 67 -19.48 1.91 3.05
C GLU A 67 -18.10 1.28 3.01
N THR A 68 -17.17 1.94 2.31
CA THR A 68 -15.77 1.49 2.19
C THR A 68 -14.85 2.25 3.15
N SER A 69 -13.63 1.72 3.35
CA SER A 69 -12.56 2.42 4.06
C SER A 69 -11.87 3.52 3.23
N GLY A 70 -12.23 3.65 1.96
CA GLY A 70 -11.71 4.63 1.04
C GLY A 70 -10.58 4.14 0.13
N GLY A 71 -9.77 3.17 0.55
CA GLY A 71 -8.64 2.69 -0.25
C GLY A 71 -9.06 1.94 -1.53
N ILE A 72 -8.34 2.17 -2.62
CA ILE A 72 -8.58 1.60 -3.94
C ILE A 72 -7.29 0.96 -4.45
N THR A 73 -7.36 -0.30 -4.89
CA THR A 73 -6.21 -0.96 -5.52
C THR A 73 -6.65 -1.55 -6.86
N PHE A 74 -6.13 -1.04 -7.97
CA PHE A 74 -6.41 -1.58 -9.30
C PHE A 74 -5.69 -2.92 -9.54
N SER A 75 -6.32 -3.82 -10.32
CA SER A 75 -5.60 -4.93 -10.93
C SER A 75 -4.73 -4.43 -12.07
N LEU A 76 -3.63 -5.13 -12.38
CA LEU A 76 -2.67 -4.70 -13.42
C LEU A 76 -3.28 -4.64 -14.84
N ASP A 77 -4.34 -5.41 -15.08
CA ASP A 77 -5.07 -5.42 -16.36
C ASP A 77 -6.23 -4.41 -16.40
N ASP A 78 -6.36 -3.59 -15.35
CA ASP A 78 -7.40 -2.56 -15.17
C ASP A 78 -8.83 -3.06 -15.34
N LYS A 79 -9.07 -4.36 -15.09
CA LYS A 79 -10.41 -4.93 -15.16
C LYS A 79 -11.12 -4.94 -13.82
N TYR A 80 -10.36 -4.86 -12.74
CA TYR A 80 -10.87 -4.96 -11.38
C TYR A 80 -10.27 -3.89 -10.49
N ILE A 81 -11.01 -3.56 -9.43
CA ILE A 81 -10.47 -2.93 -8.23
C ILE A 81 -10.69 -3.83 -7.03
N PHE A 82 -9.79 -3.72 -6.06
CA PHE A 82 -9.95 -4.28 -4.73
C PHE A 82 -10.19 -3.15 -3.73
N TYR A 83 -11.03 -3.41 -2.76
CA TYR A 83 -11.40 -2.44 -1.72
C TYR A 83 -11.78 -3.15 -0.43
N SER A 84 -11.70 -2.42 0.71
CA SER A 84 -12.17 -2.89 2.00
C SER A 84 -13.54 -2.33 2.30
N LYS A 85 -14.46 -3.18 2.74
CA LYS A 85 -15.78 -2.77 3.21
C LYS A 85 -15.80 -2.68 4.73
N LEU A 86 -16.35 -1.58 5.25
CA LEU A 86 -16.54 -1.34 6.67
C LEU A 86 -17.75 -2.16 7.19
N ASP A 87 -17.64 -2.60 8.43
CA ASP A 87 -18.77 -3.17 9.17
C ASP A 87 -19.51 -2.08 9.99
N GLU A 88 -20.51 -2.48 10.75
CA GLU A 88 -21.31 -1.61 11.62
C GLU A 88 -20.52 -0.90 12.73
N ASN A 89 -19.31 -1.39 13.03
CA ASN A 89 -18.38 -0.82 14.00
C ASN A 89 -17.27 0.03 13.35
N HIS A 90 -17.44 0.45 12.09
CA HIS A 90 -16.43 1.17 11.31
C HIS A 90 -15.11 0.40 11.13
N ARG A 91 -15.16 -0.92 11.10
CA ARG A 91 -13.95 -1.72 10.93
C ARG A 91 -13.89 -2.35 9.54
N PRO A 92 -12.81 -2.16 8.78
CA PRO A 92 -12.59 -2.85 7.52
C PRO A 92 -12.21 -4.31 7.82
N ARG A 93 -13.17 -5.22 7.66
CA ARG A 93 -12.96 -6.66 7.89
C ARG A 93 -13.11 -7.54 6.67
N LYS A 94 -13.53 -6.96 5.54
CA LYS A 94 -13.75 -7.69 4.30
C LYS A 94 -13.06 -7.03 3.14
N ILE A 95 -12.37 -7.84 2.32
CA ILE A 95 -11.81 -7.41 1.04
C ILE A 95 -12.70 -7.94 -0.07
N TYR A 96 -13.16 -7.03 -0.91
CA TYR A 96 -13.93 -7.34 -2.10
C TYR A 96 -13.14 -7.05 -3.37
N ARG A 97 -13.49 -7.74 -4.45
CA ARG A 97 -13.07 -7.45 -5.80
C ARG A 97 -14.27 -7.06 -6.65
N HIS A 98 -14.25 -5.85 -7.19
CA HIS A 98 -15.26 -5.33 -8.11
C HIS A 98 -14.74 -5.41 -9.55
N LYS A 99 -15.54 -5.95 -10.47
CA LYS A 99 -15.25 -5.91 -11.90
C LYS A 99 -15.77 -4.59 -12.48
N LEU A 100 -14.89 -3.82 -13.12
CA LEU A 100 -15.26 -2.52 -13.67
C LEU A 100 -16.39 -2.65 -14.70
N GLY A 101 -17.39 -1.79 -14.57
CA GLY A 101 -18.55 -1.75 -15.46
C GLY A 101 -19.65 -2.79 -15.15
N THR A 102 -19.55 -3.53 -14.05
CA THR A 102 -20.63 -4.43 -13.58
C THR A 102 -21.35 -3.83 -12.37
N SER A 103 -22.40 -4.50 -11.90
CA SER A 103 -23.10 -4.10 -10.68
C SER A 103 -22.31 -4.49 -9.44
N VAL A 104 -22.32 -3.63 -8.41
CA VAL A 104 -21.73 -3.88 -7.08
C VAL A 104 -22.28 -5.16 -6.41
N LYS A 105 -23.49 -5.58 -6.80
CA LYS A 105 -24.07 -6.84 -6.31
C LYS A 105 -23.34 -8.11 -6.80
N GLU A 106 -22.52 -7.96 -7.84
CA GLU A 106 -21.70 -9.04 -8.41
C GLU A 106 -20.30 -9.12 -7.77
N ASP A 107 -20.00 -8.25 -6.81
CA ASP A 107 -18.70 -8.17 -6.19
C ASP A 107 -18.33 -9.44 -5.45
N GLN A 108 -17.11 -9.88 -5.69
CA GLN A 108 -16.59 -11.10 -5.10
C GLN A 108 -15.91 -10.82 -3.76
N LEU A 109 -16.37 -11.49 -2.71
CA LEU A 109 -15.66 -11.53 -1.44
C LEU A 109 -14.37 -12.34 -1.60
N ILE A 110 -13.21 -11.70 -1.37
CA ILE A 110 -11.88 -12.31 -1.48
C ILE A 110 -11.39 -12.78 -0.10
N PHE A 111 -11.62 -11.97 0.92
CA PHE A 111 -11.16 -12.27 2.28
C PHE A 111 -12.10 -11.70 3.33
N GLU A 112 -12.24 -12.42 4.44
CA GLU A 112 -12.97 -11.94 5.60
C GLU A 112 -12.22 -12.28 6.89
N GLU A 113 -11.88 -11.25 7.65
CA GLU A 113 -11.35 -11.39 9.02
C GLU A 113 -12.51 -11.68 9.99
N LYS A 114 -12.37 -12.75 10.75
CA LYS A 114 -13.41 -13.19 11.70
C LYS A 114 -13.30 -12.54 13.08
N SER A 115 -12.10 -12.07 13.41
CA SER A 115 -11.88 -11.40 14.70
C SER A 115 -12.31 -9.93 14.62
N GLU A 116 -13.10 -9.49 15.58
CA GLU A 116 -13.52 -8.09 15.69
C GLU A 116 -12.37 -7.15 16.12
N ALA A 117 -11.29 -7.70 16.66
CA ALA A 117 -10.13 -6.93 17.08
C ALA A 117 -9.23 -6.51 15.92
N PHE A 118 -9.36 -7.17 14.76
CA PHE A 118 -8.45 -6.99 13.62
C PHE A 118 -9.12 -6.24 12.47
N THR A 119 -8.32 -5.47 11.76
CA THR A 119 -8.71 -4.78 10.52
C THR A 119 -7.93 -5.34 9.35
N VAL A 120 -8.48 -5.21 8.14
CA VAL A 120 -7.84 -5.71 6.92
C VAL A 120 -7.63 -4.62 5.90
N GLY A 121 -6.50 -4.73 5.18
CA GLY A 121 -6.20 -3.94 4.01
C GLY A 121 -5.60 -4.81 2.92
N ILE A 122 -5.61 -4.32 1.69
CA ILE A 122 -4.98 -4.97 0.54
C ILE A 122 -4.01 -4.01 -0.13
N SER A 123 -2.88 -4.52 -0.57
CA SER A 123 -1.87 -3.76 -1.31
C SER A 123 -1.21 -4.62 -2.37
N LEU A 124 -0.67 -3.96 -3.39
CA LEU A 124 0.16 -4.59 -4.40
C LEU A 124 1.62 -4.64 -3.92
N SER A 125 2.35 -5.71 -4.25
CA SER A 125 3.79 -5.78 -3.99
C SER A 125 4.57 -4.74 -4.79
N SER A 126 5.76 -4.37 -4.32
CA SER A 126 6.60 -3.37 -5.00
C SER A 126 7.04 -3.78 -6.41
N ASP A 127 7.06 -5.07 -6.72
CA ASP A 127 7.37 -5.61 -8.05
C ASP A 127 6.13 -5.99 -8.88
N ASP A 128 4.93 -5.63 -8.41
CA ASP A 128 3.64 -5.89 -9.08
C ASP A 128 3.34 -7.38 -9.35
N LYS A 129 3.90 -8.30 -8.56
CA LYS A 129 3.68 -9.74 -8.76
C LYS A 129 2.63 -10.35 -7.84
N TYR A 130 2.41 -9.73 -6.69
CA TYR A 130 1.55 -10.26 -5.65
C TYR A 130 0.62 -9.18 -5.09
N PHE A 131 -0.59 -9.60 -4.73
CA PHE A 131 -1.40 -8.86 -3.78
C PHE A 131 -1.18 -9.42 -2.38
N PHE A 132 -0.99 -8.51 -1.43
CA PHE A 132 -0.91 -8.83 -0.02
C PHE A 132 -2.14 -8.33 0.72
N ILE A 133 -2.77 -9.20 1.52
CA ILE A 133 -3.83 -8.84 2.45
C ILE A 133 -3.23 -8.87 3.85
N SER A 134 -3.19 -7.72 4.50
CA SER A 134 -2.74 -7.60 5.89
C SER A 134 -3.93 -7.57 6.83
N SER A 135 -3.90 -8.40 7.87
CA SER A 135 -4.85 -8.39 8.97
C SER A 135 -4.10 -8.06 10.24
N SER A 136 -4.45 -6.98 10.93
CA SER A 136 -3.69 -6.49 12.08
C SER A 136 -4.54 -5.78 13.12
N ASP A 137 -4.04 -5.80 14.35
CA ASP A 137 -4.38 -4.89 15.43
C ASP A 137 -3.15 -4.01 15.81
N HIS A 138 -3.11 -3.45 17.00
CA HIS A 138 -2.03 -2.54 17.42
C HIS A 138 -0.67 -3.22 17.57
N ASN A 139 -0.61 -4.52 17.87
CA ASN A 139 0.62 -5.22 18.22
C ASN A 139 0.76 -6.61 17.61
N THR A 140 -0.16 -6.99 16.75
CA THR A 140 -0.18 -8.32 16.14
C THR A 140 -0.62 -8.22 14.69
N SER A 141 0.09 -8.88 13.79
CA SER A 141 -0.31 -8.94 12.39
C SER A 141 -0.29 -10.35 11.82
N GLU A 142 -1.05 -10.51 10.75
CA GLU A 142 -1.09 -11.70 9.90
C GLU A 142 -1.24 -11.27 8.45
N GLN A 143 -0.52 -11.91 7.54
CA GLN A 143 -0.56 -11.52 6.15
C GLN A 143 -0.81 -12.72 5.24
N TYR A 144 -1.62 -12.48 4.21
CA TYR A 144 -1.96 -13.42 3.16
C TYR A 144 -1.51 -12.86 1.82
N TYR A 145 -1.34 -13.73 0.82
CA TYR A 145 -0.97 -13.33 -0.52
C TYR A 145 -1.66 -14.18 -1.60
N PHE A 146 -1.73 -13.62 -2.79
CA PHE A 146 -2.05 -14.32 -4.02
C PHE A 146 -1.33 -13.64 -5.20
N GLU A 147 -1.10 -14.38 -6.26
CA GLU A 147 -0.46 -13.83 -7.47
C GLU A 147 -1.42 -12.94 -8.25
N VAL A 148 -0.90 -11.87 -8.85
CA VAL A 148 -1.70 -10.93 -9.65
C VAL A 148 -2.34 -11.60 -10.87
N SER A 149 -1.78 -12.71 -11.34
CA SER A 149 -2.27 -13.51 -12.45
C SER A 149 -3.48 -14.40 -12.10
N GLU A 150 -3.80 -14.59 -10.82
CA GLU A 150 -4.88 -15.47 -10.40
C GLU A 150 -6.26 -14.93 -10.81
N ILE A 151 -6.96 -15.64 -11.68
CA ILE A 151 -8.32 -15.28 -12.14
C ILE A 151 -9.32 -15.37 -10.97
N ASN A 152 -9.19 -16.39 -10.13
CA ASN A 152 -10.00 -16.61 -8.94
C ASN A 152 -9.09 -16.65 -7.72
N PRO A 153 -8.70 -15.48 -7.17
CA PRO A 153 -7.71 -15.43 -6.12
C PRO A 153 -8.17 -16.15 -4.86
N LYS A 154 -7.25 -16.96 -4.33
CA LYS A 154 -7.42 -17.67 -3.05
C LYS A 154 -6.27 -17.27 -2.14
N PRO A 155 -6.46 -16.31 -1.25
CA PRO A 155 -5.41 -15.83 -0.37
C PRO A 155 -4.77 -16.97 0.43
N LYS A 156 -3.44 -17.12 0.33
CA LYS A 156 -2.63 -18.08 1.05
C LYS A 156 -1.99 -17.39 2.25
N LEU A 157 -2.06 -18.01 3.41
CA LEU A 157 -1.42 -17.49 4.62
C LEU A 157 0.11 -17.58 4.51
N ILE A 158 0.81 -16.49 4.85
CA ILE A 158 2.27 -16.46 4.93
C ILE A 158 2.71 -17.07 6.25
N LYS A 159 2.25 -16.52 7.36
CA LYS A 159 2.58 -16.99 8.71
C LYS A 159 1.40 -16.68 9.65
N LYS A 160 1.05 -17.67 10.48
CA LYS A 160 0.00 -17.50 11.48
C LYS A 160 0.40 -16.44 12.52
N ARG A 161 -0.53 -15.55 12.84
CA ARG A 161 -0.33 -14.50 13.85
C ARG A 161 0.07 -15.06 15.21
N GLN A 162 0.93 -14.34 15.89
CA GLN A 162 1.34 -14.56 17.26
C GLN A 162 1.21 -13.25 18.02
N ARG A 163 0.60 -13.30 19.20
CA ARG A 163 0.40 -12.09 20.00
C ARG A 163 1.71 -11.37 20.27
N GLY A 164 1.75 -10.08 20.00
CA GLY A 164 2.93 -9.22 20.17
C GLY A 164 3.91 -9.28 18.99
N ILE A 165 3.62 -10.07 17.95
CA ILE A 165 4.45 -10.11 16.75
C ILE A 165 3.76 -9.35 15.61
N LEU A 166 4.45 -8.34 15.15
CA LEU A 166 4.15 -7.59 13.95
C LEU A 166 5.04 -8.07 12.82
N TYR A 167 4.48 -8.27 11.63
CA TYR A 167 5.25 -8.52 10.44
C TYR A 167 4.53 -8.03 9.19
N SER A 168 5.31 -7.64 8.20
CA SER A 168 4.82 -7.33 6.86
C SER A 168 5.83 -7.79 5.81
N VAL A 169 5.34 -8.46 4.79
CA VAL A 169 6.15 -8.97 3.69
C VAL A 169 5.91 -8.15 2.44
N ASN A 170 6.98 -7.84 1.72
CA ASN A 170 6.94 -7.25 0.39
C ASN A 170 7.79 -8.08 -0.57
N SER A 171 7.58 -7.92 -1.87
CA SER A 171 8.29 -8.62 -2.93
C SER A 171 9.04 -7.65 -3.83
N TRP A 172 10.30 -7.99 -4.13
CA TRP A 172 11.13 -7.29 -5.10
C TRP A 172 12.19 -8.20 -5.71
N ASP A 173 12.29 -8.19 -7.03
CA ASP A 173 13.30 -8.92 -7.81
C ASP A 173 13.42 -10.42 -7.44
N GLY A 174 12.25 -11.07 -7.28
CA GLY A 174 12.18 -12.50 -6.94
C GLY A 174 12.56 -12.85 -5.51
N LYS A 175 12.69 -11.86 -4.64
CA LYS A 175 12.93 -12.00 -3.21
C LYS A 175 11.74 -11.47 -2.42
N PHE A 176 11.58 -12.01 -1.22
CA PHE A 176 10.59 -11.57 -0.25
C PHE A 176 11.28 -10.98 0.96
N TYR A 177 10.86 -9.81 1.38
CA TYR A 177 11.44 -9.06 2.49
C TYR A 177 10.39 -8.97 3.59
N ASN A 178 10.72 -9.51 4.74
CA ASN A 178 9.85 -9.55 5.91
C ASN A 178 10.35 -8.57 6.98
N HIS A 179 9.67 -7.46 7.13
CA HIS A 179 9.89 -6.50 8.21
C HIS A 179 9.14 -6.97 9.45
N THR A 180 9.84 -7.26 10.55
CA THR A 180 9.23 -7.89 11.73
C THR A 180 9.95 -7.56 13.02
N ASN A 181 9.18 -7.56 14.12
CA ASN A 181 9.72 -7.49 15.48
C ASN A 181 9.94 -8.88 16.11
N GLU A 182 9.80 -9.97 15.36
CA GLU A 182 10.05 -11.32 15.89
C GLU A 182 11.51 -11.50 16.27
N ASN A 183 11.78 -11.71 17.56
CA ASN A 183 13.12 -11.74 18.15
C ASN A 183 13.95 -10.47 17.84
N ALA A 184 13.29 -9.32 17.76
CA ALA A 184 13.90 -8.02 17.43
C ALA A 184 13.01 -6.89 17.97
N GLU A 185 13.30 -6.34 19.15
CA GLU A 185 12.44 -5.33 19.79
C GLU A 185 12.17 -4.13 18.87
N ASP A 186 13.22 -3.60 18.23
CA ASP A 186 13.18 -2.45 17.33
C ASP A 186 13.15 -2.87 15.85
N PHE A 187 12.54 -4.02 15.58
CA PHE A 187 12.41 -4.62 14.26
C PHE A 187 13.73 -5.06 13.61
N LYS A 188 13.58 -5.83 12.57
CA LYS A 188 14.59 -6.29 11.63
C LYS A 188 13.96 -6.57 10.27
N ILE A 189 14.77 -6.83 9.27
CA ILE A 189 14.30 -7.31 7.97
C ILE A 189 14.93 -8.64 7.65
N ASP A 190 14.11 -9.65 7.46
CA ASP A 190 14.51 -10.96 6.98
C ASP A 190 14.20 -11.10 5.48
N ILE A 191 14.94 -11.94 4.77
CA ILE A 191 14.78 -12.20 3.33
C ILE A 191 14.59 -13.69 3.07
N SER A 192 13.75 -14.02 2.08
CA SER A 192 13.53 -15.39 1.60
C SER A 192 13.33 -15.42 0.10
N ASP A 193 13.60 -16.56 -0.53
CA ASP A 193 13.34 -16.82 -1.96
C ASP A 193 11.94 -17.40 -2.22
N SER A 194 11.18 -17.70 -1.17
CA SER A 194 9.86 -18.34 -1.30
C SER A 194 8.92 -17.93 -0.18
N LEU A 195 7.61 -17.83 -0.47
CA LEU A 195 6.55 -17.67 0.53
C LEU A 195 5.89 -18.99 0.93
N GLU A 196 5.91 -20.00 0.08
CA GLU A 196 5.28 -21.30 0.40
C GLU A 196 6.04 -22.06 1.49
N ASN A 197 7.37 -22.05 1.44
CA ASN A 197 8.26 -22.63 2.42
C ASN A 197 9.39 -21.66 2.75
N PRO A 198 9.10 -20.55 3.44
CA PRO A 198 10.06 -19.50 3.63
C PRO A 198 11.21 -19.93 4.53
N ASN A 199 12.43 -19.77 4.03
CA ASN A 199 13.66 -19.90 4.79
C ASN A 199 14.19 -18.49 5.07
N TRP A 200 13.61 -17.85 6.07
CA TRP A 200 13.96 -16.48 6.44
C TRP A 200 15.40 -16.38 6.94
N LYS A 201 16.17 -15.52 6.33
CA LYS A 201 17.55 -15.18 6.73
C LYS A 201 17.59 -13.69 7.01
N THR A 202 18.31 -13.28 8.02
CA THR A 202 18.43 -11.87 8.36
C THR A 202 19.14 -11.11 7.25
N PHE A 203 18.47 -10.10 6.71
CA PHE A 203 18.98 -9.16 5.73
C PHE A 203 19.46 -7.87 6.38
N ILE A 204 18.65 -7.31 7.30
CA ILE A 204 19.01 -6.18 8.16
C ILE A 204 18.74 -6.62 9.60
N SER A 205 19.80 -6.65 10.41
CA SER A 205 19.70 -6.99 11.82
C SER A 205 19.04 -5.88 12.62
N THR A 206 18.40 -6.25 13.73
CA THR A 206 18.05 -5.28 14.77
C THR A 206 19.31 -4.55 15.28
N LYS A 207 19.15 -3.33 15.72
CA LYS A 207 20.20 -2.48 16.30
C LYS A 207 19.67 -1.92 17.60
N ASP A 208 20.52 -1.80 18.61
CA ASP A 208 20.14 -1.24 19.89
C ASP A 208 19.74 0.24 19.73
N GLU A 209 18.58 0.62 20.26
CA GLU A 209 18.04 1.98 20.25
C GLU A 209 17.80 2.56 18.83
N VAL A 210 17.66 1.68 17.83
CA VAL A 210 17.37 2.06 16.46
C VAL A 210 16.16 1.30 15.95
N LEU A 211 15.08 2.02 15.69
CA LEU A 211 13.89 1.48 15.05
C LEU A 211 14.19 1.25 13.56
N ILE A 212 14.22 0.00 13.14
CA ILE A 212 14.36 -0.35 11.72
C ILE A 212 13.00 -0.16 11.04
N GLY A 213 12.96 0.74 10.06
CA GLY A 213 11.76 1.04 9.28
C GLY A 213 11.62 0.19 8.02
N GLY A 214 10.73 0.64 7.12
CA GLY A 214 10.42 -0.04 5.88
C GLY A 214 11.49 0.08 4.80
N LEU A 215 11.26 -0.64 3.69
CA LEU A 215 12.07 -0.59 2.48
C LEU A 215 11.30 0.06 1.33
N THR A 216 12.00 0.92 0.58
CA THR A 216 11.58 1.39 -0.73
C THR A 216 12.51 0.80 -1.78
N PHE A 217 11.92 0.20 -2.82
CA PHE A 217 12.67 -0.49 -3.86
C PHE A 217 12.75 0.34 -5.14
N LEU A 218 13.94 0.41 -5.70
CA LEU A 218 14.24 1.00 -7.00
C LEU A 218 14.93 -0.05 -7.87
N LYS A 219 15.12 0.24 -9.13
CA LYS A 219 15.75 -0.71 -10.07
C LYS A 219 17.09 -1.26 -9.57
N ASN A 220 17.99 -0.39 -9.12
CA ASN A 220 19.33 -0.77 -8.68
C ASN A 220 19.59 -0.49 -7.19
N TRP A 221 18.58 0.01 -6.46
CA TRP A 221 18.77 0.46 -5.09
C TRP A 221 17.63 0.02 -4.16
N ILE A 222 17.97 -0.17 -2.91
CA ILE A 222 17.03 -0.33 -1.80
C ILE A 222 17.27 0.84 -0.85
N ILE A 223 16.22 1.56 -0.50
CA ILE A 223 16.27 2.61 0.50
C ILE A 223 15.58 2.10 1.76
N ARG A 224 16.28 2.18 2.89
CA ARG A 224 15.79 1.82 4.21
C ARG A 224 15.64 3.06 5.07
N SER A 225 14.54 3.17 5.80
CA SER A 225 14.41 4.15 6.88
C SER A 225 14.84 3.55 8.22
N GLU A 226 15.43 4.37 9.07
CA GLU A 226 15.74 4.08 10.47
C GLU A 226 15.40 5.32 11.31
N THR A 227 14.97 5.10 12.55
CA THR A 227 14.78 6.19 13.51
C THR A 227 15.68 5.94 14.72
N SER A 228 16.52 6.89 15.06
CA SER A 228 17.38 6.88 16.27
C SER A 228 17.47 8.29 16.86
N ASP A 229 17.49 8.40 18.19
CA ASP A 229 17.50 9.70 18.89
C ASP A 229 16.34 10.62 18.44
N ALA A 230 15.17 10.03 18.13
CA ALA A 230 14.00 10.69 17.57
C ALA A 230 14.23 11.37 16.19
N LEU A 231 15.28 11.00 15.47
CA LEU A 231 15.60 11.49 14.13
C LEU A 231 15.50 10.36 13.12
N ASP A 232 14.81 10.66 12.02
CA ASP A 232 14.70 9.74 10.89
C ASP A 232 15.94 9.84 10.00
N LYS A 233 16.40 8.69 9.54
CA LYS A 233 17.55 8.54 8.65
C LYS A 233 17.20 7.64 7.47
N LEU A 234 17.84 7.89 6.34
CA LEU A 234 17.68 7.08 5.13
C LEU A 234 19.02 6.47 4.75
N PHE A 235 19.02 5.17 4.51
CA PHE A 235 20.19 4.43 4.04
C PHE A 235 19.92 3.91 2.63
N VAL A 236 20.82 4.19 1.71
CA VAL A 236 20.71 3.82 0.29
C VAL A 236 21.69 2.71 0.01
N LYS A 237 21.19 1.54 -0.36
CA LYS A 237 21.99 0.35 -0.64
C LYS A 237 21.95 -0.01 -2.12
N ASN A 238 23.09 -0.10 -2.75
CA ASN A 238 23.19 -0.62 -4.12
C ASN A 238 23.00 -2.15 -4.12
N ILE A 239 22.04 -2.65 -4.91
CA ILE A 239 21.67 -4.07 -4.93
C ILE A 239 22.81 -4.95 -5.46
N THR A 240 23.57 -4.44 -6.45
CA THR A 240 24.64 -5.21 -7.11
C THR A 240 25.92 -5.24 -6.29
N THR A 241 26.37 -4.09 -5.79
CA THR A 241 27.65 -3.98 -5.06
C THR A 241 27.51 -4.27 -3.58
N GLY A 242 26.30 -4.15 -3.03
CA GLY A 242 26.02 -4.24 -1.59
C GLY A 242 26.49 -3.04 -0.78
N ILE A 243 27.10 -2.03 -1.41
CA ILE A 243 27.54 -0.80 -0.73
C ILE A 243 26.30 -0.05 -0.24
N GLU A 244 26.35 0.38 1.01
CA GLU A 244 25.29 1.12 1.68
C GLU A 244 25.84 2.41 2.26
N GLU A 245 25.14 3.51 2.06
CA GLU A 245 25.51 4.83 2.54
C GLU A 245 24.27 5.52 3.17
N GLU A 246 24.51 6.34 4.18
CA GLU A 246 23.48 7.23 4.74
C GLU A 246 23.28 8.41 3.80
N LEU A 247 22.03 8.76 3.53
CA LEU A 247 21.68 9.95 2.77
C LEU A 247 21.72 11.16 3.71
N ILE A 248 22.75 12.01 3.52
CA ILE A 248 22.98 13.17 4.36
C ILE A 248 22.67 14.46 3.57
N PHE A 249 21.88 15.35 4.17
CA PHE A 249 21.62 16.69 3.66
C PHE A 249 22.63 17.66 4.29
N SER A 250 23.61 18.12 3.50
CA SER A 250 24.76 18.88 3.99
C SER A 250 24.41 20.25 4.56
N ASP A 251 23.25 20.78 4.20
CA ASP A 251 22.84 22.14 4.56
C ASP A 251 21.97 22.20 5.82
N GLU A 252 21.60 21.03 6.37
CA GLU A 252 20.72 20.91 7.54
C GLU A 252 21.34 20.00 8.60
N THR A 253 21.18 20.36 9.87
CA THR A 253 21.66 19.55 10.99
C THR A 253 20.59 18.66 11.59
N VAL A 254 19.31 19.01 11.42
CA VAL A 254 18.14 18.26 11.86
C VAL A 254 17.08 18.37 10.78
N TYR A 255 16.57 17.24 10.32
CA TYR A 255 15.51 17.19 9.29
C TYR A 255 14.70 15.91 9.41
N VAL A 256 13.48 15.95 8.90
CA VAL A 256 12.62 14.78 8.73
C VAL A 256 12.57 14.46 7.23
N PRO A 257 13.25 13.40 6.78
CA PRO A 257 13.25 13.04 5.36
C PRO A 257 11.98 12.31 4.97
N GLY A 258 11.45 12.63 3.78
CA GLY A 258 10.37 11.92 3.15
C GLY A 258 10.76 11.41 1.77
N ILE A 259 10.29 10.23 1.40
CA ILE A 259 10.54 9.64 0.08
C ILE A 259 9.21 9.31 -0.58
N SER A 260 9.10 9.63 -1.87
CA SER A 260 8.05 9.08 -2.72
C SER A 260 8.64 8.65 -4.07
N LEU A 261 8.08 7.59 -4.66
CA LEU A 261 8.46 7.18 -6.00
C LEU A 261 8.04 8.24 -7.00
N LYS A 262 8.95 8.61 -7.92
CA LYS A 262 8.68 9.62 -8.94
C LYS A 262 7.64 9.13 -9.96
N GLN A 263 7.60 7.83 -10.20
CA GLN A 263 6.71 7.20 -11.16
C GLN A 263 6.49 5.74 -10.79
N ARG A 264 5.47 5.13 -11.39
CA ARG A 264 5.18 3.70 -11.21
C ARG A 264 6.15 2.76 -11.94
N ASP A 265 7.00 3.29 -12.81
CA ASP A 265 7.95 2.46 -13.57
C ASP A 265 8.95 1.79 -12.61
N LYS A 266 8.93 0.48 -12.57
CA LYS A 266 9.83 -0.35 -11.75
C LYS A 266 11.29 -0.30 -12.25
N ASN A 267 11.53 0.20 -13.46
CA ASN A 267 12.86 0.34 -14.04
C ASN A 267 13.50 1.71 -13.77
N THR A 268 13.02 2.43 -12.79
CA THR A 268 13.58 3.73 -12.41
C THR A 268 14.44 3.64 -11.16
N ASP A 269 15.44 4.54 -11.09
CA ASP A 269 16.21 4.87 -9.88
C ASP A 269 15.92 6.30 -9.41
N GLU A 270 14.79 6.88 -9.84
CA GLU A 270 14.39 8.24 -9.51
C GLU A 270 13.32 8.27 -8.43
N ILE A 271 13.53 9.11 -7.44
CA ILE A 271 12.59 9.39 -6.35
C ILE A 271 12.37 10.89 -6.21
N TYR A 272 11.25 11.27 -5.60
CA TYR A 272 11.11 12.57 -4.97
C TYR A 272 11.58 12.47 -3.53
N LEU A 273 12.44 13.39 -3.15
CA LEU A 273 12.94 13.53 -1.81
C LEU A 273 12.43 14.85 -1.24
N SER A 274 11.83 14.81 -0.08
CA SER A 274 11.43 15.99 0.69
C SER A 274 12.08 15.96 2.05
N TYR A 275 12.36 17.11 2.60
CA TYR A 275 12.78 17.26 4.00
C TYR A 275 12.27 18.59 4.58
N SER A 276 12.02 18.61 5.87
CA SER A 276 11.52 19.79 6.59
C SER A 276 12.21 19.91 7.96
#